data_8e6ac4bb9d08d93cd6e6eea7ea679cf1
#
_entry.id   8e6ac4bb9d08d93cd6e6eea7ea679cf1
#
_cell.length_a   1.000
_cell.length_b   1.000
_cell.length_c   1.000
_cell.angle_alpha   90.00
_cell.angle_beta   90.00
_cell.angle_gamma   90.00
#
_symmetry.space_group_name_H-M   'P 1'
#
loop_
_entity.id
_entity.type
_entity.pdbx_description
1 polymer ?
#
loop_
_entity_poly.entity_id
_entity_poly.type
_entity_poly.pdbx_seq_one_letter_code
_entity_poly.pdbx_strand_id
1 'polypeptide(L)'
;LLGEMAMVGVARWTAAAGLVALYAALCAAVWWRERRKLRATQAQATSLAAAREGLHALLVVYASQTGQAQELAQETARLLHAAGEPVQLCPVHQLTPEALAQARCALWVVSTCGEGDPPDHAAAFASHTLASTPELAHLHYGLLALGDRQYTHFCGFGRQVDAWLQRCGATRLFDTVEMDNGEVQTVAQRVRLWPATIPLRPQKPTPGDETVSSGASGHLG
;
A
#
# COMPACT_ATOMS: atom_id res chain seq x y z
N LEU A 1 60.67 9.47 31.01
CA LEU A 1 60.43 9.60 29.54
C LEU A 1 59.78 8.36 28.89
N LEU A 2 60.19 7.12 29.22
CA LEU A 2 59.58 5.90 28.67
C LEU A 2 58.19 5.61 29.24
N GLY A 3 57.89 5.96 30.48
CA GLY A 3 56.56 5.77 31.09
C GLY A 3 55.48 6.71 30.59
N GLU A 4 55.82 7.94 30.24
CA GLU A 4 54.84 8.94 29.71
C GLU A 4 54.41 8.62 28.28
N MET A 5 55.30 8.10 27.43
CA MET A 5 54.95 7.69 26.05
C MET A 5 54.05 6.47 26.06
N ALA A 6 54.18 5.56 27.01
CA ALA A 6 53.30 4.39 27.12
C ALA A 6 51.88 4.80 27.59
N MET A 7 51.74 5.73 28.53
CA MET A 7 50.43 6.23 28.99
C MET A 7 49.66 7.00 27.92
N VAL A 8 50.35 7.82 27.11
CA VAL A 8 49.72 8.51 25.97
C VAL A 8 49.22 7.55 24.89
N GLY A 9 49.96 6.46 24.66
CA GLY A 9 49.55 5.39 23.75
C GLY A 9 48.26 4.71 24.21
N VAL A 10 48.20 4.29 25.47
CA VAL A 10 47.03 3.61 26.06
C VAL A 10 45.79 4.54 26.03
N ALA A 11 45.95 5.81 26.40
CA ALA A 11 44.84 6.79 26.36
C ALA A 11 44.28 7.00 24.96
N ARG A 12 45.12 6.98 23.92
CA ARG A 12 44.67 7.10 22.52
C ARG A 12 43.89 5.85 22.05
N TRP A 13 44.32 4.65 22.45
CA TRP A 13 43.62 3.42 22.10
C TRP A 13 42.28 3.28 22.84
N THR A 14 42.16 3.71 24.07
CA THR A 14 40.91 3.72 24.83
C THR A 14 39.94 4.74 24.26
N ALA A 15 40.35 5.92 23.85
CA ALA A 15 39.54 6.93 23.19
C ALA A 15 39.04 6.43 21.82
N ALA A 16 39.88 5.79 21.02
CA ALA A 16 39.49 5.21 19.74
C ALA A 16 38.46 4.08 19.90
N ALA A 17 38.69 3.18 20.87
CA ALA A 17 37.72 2.11 21.19
C ALA A 17 36.38 2.65 21.67
N GLY A 18 36.38 3.73 22.47
CA GLY A 18 35.16 4.40 22.91
C GLY A 18 34.35 5.00 21.75
N LEU A 19 35.04 5.62 20.79
CA LEU A 19 34.39 6.18 19.58
C LEU A 19 33.74 5.10 18.70
N VAL A 20 34.45 3.99 18.49
CA VAL A 20 33.92 2.85 17.74
C VAL A 20 32.70 2.21 18.45
N ALA A 21 32.78 2.06 19.77
CA ALA A 21 31.66 1.55 20.56
C ALA A 21 30.43 2.46 20.49
N LEU A 22 30.63 3.79 20.56
CA LEU A 22 29.56 4.76 20.42
C LEU A 22 28.92 4.70 19.02
N TYR A 23 29.72 4.62 17.98
CA TYR A 23 29.24 4.48 16.60
C TYR A 23 28.44 3.18 16.42
N ALA A 24 28.95 2.05 16.91
CA ALA A 24 28.26 0.78 16.86
C ALA A 24 26.92 0.80 17.62
N ALA A 25 26.88 1.47 18.79
CA ALA A 25 25.65 1.66 19.56
C ALA A 25 24.63 2.51 18.82
N LEU A 26 25.05 3.58 18.15
CA LEU A 26 24.19 4.42 17.32
C LEU A 26 23.62 3.62 16.13
N CYS A 27 24.45 2.89 15.42
CA CYS A 27 23.99 2.02 14.32
C CYS A 27 23.01 0.95 14.79
N ALA A 28 23.28 0.32 15.94
CA ALA A 28 22.39 -0.66 16.54
C ALA A 28 21.04 -0.02 16.98
N ALA A 29 21.08 1.19 17.55
CA ALA A 29 19.88 1.91 17.95
C ALA A 29 19.00 2.31 16.76
N VAL A 30 19.61 2.81 15.66
CA VAL A 30 18.91 3.13 14.41
C VAL A 30 18.30 1.85 13.81
N TRP A 31 19.08 0.79 13.68
CA TRP A 31 18.61 -0.49 13.16
C TRP A 31 17.48 -1.11 14.01
N TRP A 32 17.57 -1.01 15.36
CA TRP A 32 16.55 -1.52 16.25
C TRP A 32 15.26 -0.69 16.20
N ARG A 33 15.40 0.63 16.05
CA ARG A 33 14.28 1.55 15.84
C ARG A 33 13.54 1.23 14.54
N GLU A 34 14.27 0.98 13.46
CA GLU A 34 13.72 0.61 12.16
C GLU A 34 13.01 -0.76 12.23
N ARG A 35 13.66 -1.77 12.83
CA ARG A 35 13.04 -3.08 13.06
C ARG A 35 11.81 -3.02 13.99
N ARG A 36 11.79 -2.15 14.98
CA ARG A 36 10.60 -1.96 15.83
C ARG A 36 9.44 -1.37 15.04
N LYS A 37 9.68 -0.40 14.16
CA LYS A 37 8.65 0.15 13.28
C LYS A 37 8.06 -0.93 12.37
N LEU A 38 8.92 -1.73 11.74
CA LEU A 38 8.50 -2.84 10.86
C LEU A 38 7.69 -3.91 11.61
N ARG A 39 8.08 -4.27 12.84
CA ARG A 39 7.36 -5.23 13.68
C ARG A 39 6.03 -4.69 14.19
N ALA A 40 5.96 -3.41 14.52
CA ALA A 40 4.71 -2.78 14.95
C ALA A 40 3.68 -2.73 13.82
N THR A 41 4.10 -2.44 12.59
CA THR A 41 3.23 -2.49 11.40
C THR A 41 2.78 -3.91 11.06
N GLN A 42 3.66 -4.90 11.20
CA GLN A 42 3.30 -6.31 11.00
C GLN A 42 2.37 -6.85 12.09
N ALA A 43 2.60 -6.52 13.36
CA ALA A 43 1.74 -6.94 14.47
C ALA A 43 0.34 -6.32 14.38
N GLN A 44 0.24 -5.06 13.96
CA GLN A 44 -1.06 -4.41 13.69
C GLN A 44 -1.78 -5.05 12.49
N ALA A 45 -1.07 -5.41 11.42
CA ALA A 45 -1.65 -6.10 10.28
C ALA A 45 -2.19 -7.50 10.68
N THR A 46 -1.45 -8.24 11.51
CA THR A 46 -1.84 -9.59 11.94
C THR A 46 -3.00 -9.57 12.95
N SER A 47 -3.04 -8.61 13.89
CA SER A 47 -4.14 -8.50 14.85
C SER A 47 -5.44 -8.02 14.21
N LEU A 48 -5.35 -7.20 13.16
CA LEU A 48 -6.50 -6.77 12.36
C LEU A 48 -7.03 -7.90 11.46
N ALA A 49 -6.17 -8.77 10.96
CA ALA A 49 -6.58 -9.94 10.18
C ALA A 49 -7.34 -10.98 11.04
N ALA A 50 -6.91 -11.20 12.28
CA ALA A 50 -7.55 -12.14 13.19
C ALA A 50 -8.93 -11.68 13.72
N ALA A 51 -9.20 -10.39 13.74
CA ALA A 51 -10.50 -9.83 14.19
C ALA A 51 -11.60 -9.85 13.11
N ARG A 52 -11.35 -10.45 11.93
CA ARG A 52 -12.13 -10.19 10.71
C ARG A 52 -12.60 -11.41 9.92
N GLU A 53 -12.76 -12.51 10.53
CA GLU A 53 -13.53 -13.60 9.88
C GLU A 53 -14.95 -13.11 9.57
N GLY A 54 -15.15 -12.64 8.33
CA GLY A 54 -16.48 -12.31 7.78
C GLY A 54 -16.70 -10.90 7.22
N LEU A 55 -15.80 -9.93 7.40
CA LEU A 55 -15.94 -8.61 6.74
C LEU A 55 -14.97 -8.51 5.55
N HIS A 56 -15.50 -8.15 4.40
CA HIS A 56 -14.70 -7.82 3.21
C HIS A 56 -13.83 -6.58 3.50
N ALA A 57 -12.57 -6.79 3.87
CA ALA A 57 -11.64 -5.71 4.15
C ALA A 57 -11.32 -4.95 2.86
N LEU A 58 -11.23 -3.62 2.97
CA LEU A 58 -10.67 -2.80 1.93
C LEU A 58 -9.16 -3.04 1.88
N LEU A 59 -8.64 -3.41 0.71
CA LEU A 59 -7.24 -3.73 0.52
C LEU A 59 -6.48 -2.47 0.09
N VAL A 60 -5.40 -2.11 0.79
CA VAL A 60 -4.47 -1.06 0.37
C VAL A 60 -3.16 -1.72 -0.02
N VAL A 61 -2.89 -1.78 -1.33
CA VAL A 61 -1.69 -2.41 -1.90
C VAL A 61 -0.66 -1.35 -2.23
N TYR A 62 0.61 -1.60 -1.91
CA TYR A 62 1.67 -0.67 -2.28
C TYR A 62 2.90 -1.35 -2.87
N ALA A 63 3.56 -0.62 -3.79
CA ALA A 63 4.88 -0.93 -4.31
C ALA A 63 5.75 0.32 -4.23
N SER A 64 6.87 0.27 -3.48
CA SER A 64 7.67 1.45 -3.17
C SER A 64 9.16 1.16 -3.22
N GLN A 65 9.95 1.96 -3.96
CA GLN A 65 11.41 1.85 -3.97
C GLN A 65 12.05 2.68 -2.84
N THR A 66 11.61 3.92 -2.69
CA THR A 66 12.21 4.88 -1.75
C THR A 66 11.47 5.01 -0.42
N GLY A 67 10.33 4.33 -0.28
CA GLY A 67 9.45 4.42 0.89
C GLY A 67 8.25 5.35 0.72
N GLN A 68 8.25 6.24 -0.27
CA GLN A 68 7.20 7.24 -0.47
C GLN A 68 5.81 6.62 -0.72
N ALA A 69 5.69 5.66 -1.64
CA ALA A 69 4.43 4.97 -1.89
C ALA A 69 3.95 4.20 -0.64
N GLN A 70 4.88 3.66 0.15
CA GLN A 70 4.57 3.01 1.42
C GLN A 70 4.01 3.99 2.44
N GLU A 71 4.60 5.17 2.60
CA GLU A 71 4.12 6.20 3.53
C GLU A 71 2.71 6.67 3.16
N LEU A 72 2.45 6.90 1.88
CA LEU A 72 1.13 7.28 1.37
C LEU A 72 0.09 6.17 1.57
N ALA A 73 0.46 4.92 1.34
CA ALA A 73 -0.41 3.78 1.58
C ALA A 73 -0.74 3.62 3.08
N GLN A 74 0.24 3.82 3.95
CA GLN A 74 0.04 3.80 5.40
C GLN A 74 -0.87 4.93 5.87
N GLU A 75 -0.70 6.14 5.33
CA GLU A 75 -1.56 7.28 5.66
C GLU A 75 -2.99 7.04 5.16
N THR A 76 -3.15 6.53 3.94
CA THR A 76 -4.45 6.12 3.39
C THR A 76 -5.13 5.09 4.30
N ALA A 77 -4.41 4.05 4.70
CA ALA A 77 -4.93 3.01 5.59
C ALA A 77 -5.35 3.58 6.96
N ARG A 78 -4.58 4.53 7.52
CA ARG A 78 -4.94 5.20 8.77
C ARG A 78 -6.21 6.02 8.65
N LEU A 79 -6.36 6.80 7.57
CA LEU A 79 -7.54 7.62 7.33
C LEU A 79 -8.80 6.77 7.16
N LEU A 80 -8.71 5.68 6.40
CA LEU A 80 -9.81 4.74 6.23
C LEU A 80 -10.18 4.04 7.54
N HIS A 81 -9.19 3.63 8.31
CA HIS A 81 -9.41 3.03 9.63
C HIS A 81 -10.07 4.03 10.59
N ALA A 82 -9.65 5.30 10.59
CA ALA A 82 -10.27 6.36 11.37
C ALA A 82 -11.73 6.63 10.94
N ALA A 83 -12.07 6.38 9.67
CA ALA A 83 -13.44 6.42 9.16
C ALA A 83 -14.27 5.17 9.51
N GLY A 84 -13.69 4.21 10.25
CA GLY A 84 -14.37 2.98 10.68
C GLY A 84 -14.34 1.84 9.68
N GLU A 85 -13.56 1.98 8.59
CA GLU A 85 -13.47 0.95 7.56
C GLU A 85 -12.46 -0.13 7.92
N PRO A 86 -12.78 -1.40 7.64
CA PRO A 86 -11.86 -2.51 7.74
C PRO A 86 -10.82 -2.46 6.63
N VAL A 87 -9.57 -2.14 6.99
CA VAL A 87 -8.47 -1.97 6.03
C VAL A 87 -7.37 -3.01 6.27
N GLN A 88 -6.91 -3.62 5.18
CA GLN A 88 -5.71 -4.44 5.16
C GLN A 88 -4.65 -3.76 4.31
N LEU A 89 -3.51 -3.42 4.91
CA LEU A 89 -2.34 -2.90 4.21
C LEU A 89 -1.46 -4.06 3.75
N CYS A 90 -1.15 -4.12 2.45
CA CYS A 90 -0.44 -5.22 1.84
C CYS A 90 0.67 -4.72 0.91
N PRO A 91 1.95 -5.03 1.16
CA PRO A 91 2.98 -4.82 0.17
C PRO A 91 2.78 -5.78 -1.02
N VAL A 92 3.03 -5.32 -2.22
CA VAL A 92 2.70 -6.07 -3.46
C VAL A 92 3.35 -7.47 -3.53
N HIS A 93 4.53 -7.65 -2.93
CA HIS A 93 5.20 -8.96 -2.88
C HIS A 93 4.54 -9.99 -1.94
N GLN A 94 3.62 -9.56 -1.09
CA GLN A 94 2.82 -10.41 -0.20
C GLN A 94 1.37 -10.56 -0.69
N LEU A 95 1.05 -9.94 -1.82
CA LEU A 95 -0.28 -10.00 -2.39
C LEU A 95 -0.53 -11.39 -2.98
N THR A 96 -1.57 -12.06 -2.50
CA THR A 96 -1.98 -13.37 -3.00
C THR A 96 -3.23 -13.27 -3.86
N PRO A 97 -3.43 -14.21 -4.82
CA PRO A 97 -4.65 -14.26 -5.61
C PRO A 97 -5.92 -14.37 -4.75
N GLU A 98 -5.85 -15.08 -3.64
CA GLU A 98 -6.96 -15.26 -2.71
C GLU A 98 -7.34 -13.95 -2.03
N ALA A 99 -6.35 -13.11 -1.66
CA ALA A 99 -6.59 -11.79 -1.08
C ALA A 99 -7.31 -10.87 -2.07
N LEU A 100 -6.95 -10.91 -3.35
CA LEU A 100 -7.66 -10.17 -4.41
C LEU A 100 -9.06 -10.71 -4.67
N ALA A 101 -9.22 -12.04 -4.67
CA ALA A 101 -10.51 -12.69 -4.88
C ALA A 101 -11.53 -12.37 -3.76
N GLN A 102 -11.05 -12.15 -2.55
CA GLN A 102 -11.87 -11.79 -1.38
C GLN A 102 -12.11 -10.28 -1.24
N ALA A 103 -11.26 -9.45 -1.83
CA ALA A 103 -11.39 -8.00 -1.75
C ALA A 103 -12.52 -7.50 -2.66
N ARG A 104 -13.40 -6.66 -2.13
CA ARG A 104 -14.37 -5.91 -2.94
C ARG A 104 -13.82 -4.59 -3.46
N CYS A 105 -12.88 -4.03 -2.73
CA CYS A 105 -12.24 -2.78 -3.08
C CYS A 105 -10.74 -2.85 -2.80
N ALA A 106 -9.91 -2.39 -3.73
CA ALA A 106 -8.47 -2.31 -3.60
C ALA A 106 -7.95 -0.92 -4.00
N LEU A 107 -7.20 -0.28 -3.13
CA LEU A 107 -6.49 0.94 -3.41
C LEU A 107 -5.02 0.62 -3.64
N TRP A 108 -4.52 1.04 -4.79
CA TRP A 108 -3.14 0.79 -5.21
C TRP A 108 -2.32 2.06 -5.13
N VAL A 109 -1.18 2.01 -4.47
CA VAL A 109 -0.19 3.09 -4.40
C VAL A 109 1.13 2.52 -4.89
N VAL A 110 1.50 2.81 -6.12
CA VAL A 110 2.66 2.19 -6.76
C VAL A 110 3.64 3.22 -7.30
N SER A 111 4.92 3.06 -6.99
CA SER A 111 5.99 3.86 -7.58
C SER A 111 6.59 3.16 -8.80
N THR A 112 7.05 3.98 -9.74
CA THR A 112 7.81 3.56 -10.92
C THR A 112 9.27 3.91 -10.73
N CYS A 113 10.16 3.02 -11.14
CA CYS A 113 11.61 3.20 -11.12
C CYS A 113 12.15 3.44 -12.52
N GLY A 114 13.08 4.38 -12.67
CA GLY A 114 13.76 4.64 -13.94
C GLY A 114 12.80 4.75 -15.12
N GLU A 115 13.10 4.04 -16.20
CA GLU A 115 12.37 4.10 -17.47
C GLU A 115 11.07 3.27 -17.49
N GLY A 116 10.36 3.17 -16.37
CA GLY A 116 9.04 2.52 -16.31
C GLY A 116 9.03 1.19 -15.57
N ASP A 117 10.14 0.84 -14.90
CA ASP A 117 10.31 -0.44 -14.22
C ASP A 117 9.58 -0.50 -12.87
N PRO A 118 9.19 -1.71 -12.42
CA PRO A 118 8.67 -1.91 -11.07
C PRO A 118 9.77 -1.71 -10.02
N PRO A 119 9.44 -1.34 -8.78
CA PRO A 119 10.36 -1.45 -7.65
C PRO A 119 10.90 -2.87 -7.49
N ASP A 120 12.13 -3.03 -6.96
CA ASP A 120 12.81 -4.32 -6.85
C ASP A 120 11.93 -5.41 -6.20
N HIS A 121 11.25 -5.08 -5.11
CA HIS A 121 10.36 -6.03 -4.42
C HIS A 121 9.04 -6.30 -5.16
N ALA A 122 8.73 -5.55 -6.22
CA ALA A 122 7.57 -5.76 -7.10
C ALA A 122 7.92 -6.55 -8.37
N ALA A 123 9.20 -6.85 -8.62
CA ALA A 123 9.65 -7.52 -9.84
C ALA A 123 8.99 -8.90 -10.05
N ALA A 124 8.84 -9.70 -8.97
CA ALA A 124 8.16 -10.99 -9.03
C ALA A 124 6.67 -10.84 -9.33
N PHE A 125 6.00 -9.85 -8.76
CA PHE A 125 4.61 -9.52 -9.07
C PHE A 125 4.47 -9.10 -10.54
N ALA A 126 5.35 -8.24 -11.03
CA ALA A 126 5.34 -7.78 -12.41
C ALA A 126 5.54 -8.92 -13.41
N SER A 127 6.47 -9.83 -13.15
CA SER A 127 6.80 -10.93 -14.06
C SER A 127 5.79 -12.09 -14.05
N HIS A 128 5.17 -12.39 -12.91
CA HIS A 128 4.29 -13.54 -12.76
C HIS A 128 2.81 -13.15 -12.69
N THR A 129 2.47 -12.18 -11.83
CA THR A 129 1.06 -11.83 -11.59
C THR A 129 0.47 -11.01 -12.73
N LEU A 130 1.21 -10.02 -13.26
CA LEU A 130 0.72 -9.21 -14.38
C LEU A 130 0.62 -10.02 -15.68
N ALA A 131 1.30 -11.17 -15.79
CA ALA A 131 1.18 -12.09 -16.91
C ALA A 131 -0.08 -12.97 -16.81
N SER A 132 -0.68 -13.12 -15.63
CA SER A 132 -1.90 -13.88 -15.41
C SER A 132 -3.15 -13.01 -15.60
N THR A 133 -4.30 -13.63 -15.81
CA THR A 133 -5.59 -12.94 -15.97
C THR A 133 -6.64 -13.55 -15.05
N PRO A 134 -6.52 -13.39 -13.72
CA PRO A 134 -7.57 -13.81 -12.80
C PRO A 134 -8.87 -13.06 -13.06
N GLU A 135 -10.00 -13.67 -12.80
CA GLU A 135 -11.31 -13.01 -12.91
C GLU A 135 -11.53 -12.09 -11.72
N LEU A 136 -11.54 -10.77 -11.94
CA LEU A 136 -11.68 -9.74 -10.92
C LEU A 136 -12.89 -8.82 -11.17
N ALA A 137 -13.94 -9.30 -11.85
CA ALA A 137 -15.13 -8.50 -12.16
C ALA A 137 -15.85 -7.96 -10.91
N HIS A 138 -15.66 -8.61 -9.76
CA HIS A 138 -16.19 -8.18 -8.47
C HIS A 138 -15.39 -7.07 -7.79
N LEU A 139 -14.15 -6.83 -8.25
CA LEU A 139 -13.21 -5.90 -7.62
C LEU A 139 -13.39 -4.48 -8.16
N HIS A 140 -13.58 -3.54 -7.25
CA HIS A 140 -13.46 -2.12 -7.53
C HIS A 140 -12.07 -1.62 -7.11
N TYR A 141 -11.44 -0.78 -7.92
CA TYR A 141 -10.11 -0.31 -7.57
C TYR A 141 -9.90 1.18 -7.84
N GLY A 142 -9.02 1.78 -7.03
CA GLY A 142 -8.42 3.08 -7.27
C GLY A 142 -6.91 2.95 -7.36
N LEU A 143 -6.26 3.70 -8.24
CA LEU A 143 -4.82 3.65 -8.46
C LEU A 143 -4.19 5.03 -8.37
N LEU A 144 -3.14 5.12 -7.54
CA LEU A 144 -2.20 6.22 -7.47
C LEU A 144 -0.84 5.72 -7.96
N ALA A 145 -0.39 6.26 -9.08
CA ALA A 145 0.90 5.98 -9.70
C ALA A 145 1.87 7.12 -9.43
N LEU A 146 2.99 6.81 -8.81
CA LEU A 146 4.09 7.74 -8.58
C LEU A 146 5.18 7.51 -9.62
N GLY A 147 5.73 8.59 -10.15
CA GLY A 147 6.81 8.56 -11.13
C GLY A 147 7.65 9.81 -11.07
N ASP A 148 8.59 9.91 -11.99
CA ASP A 148 9.42 11.09 -12.21
C ASP A 148 9.30 11.49 -13.69
N ARG A 149 8.87 12.74 -13.93
CA ARG A 149 8.68 13.27 -15.29
C ARG A 149 9.97 13.44 -16.07
N GLN A 150 11.12 13.28 -15.42
CA GLN A 150 12.42 13.29 -16.10
C GLN A 150 12.62 12.02 -16.96
N TYR A 151 11.89 10.96 -16.69
CA TYR A 151 11.94 9.69 -17.45
C TYR A 151 10.87 9.62 -18.52
N THR A 152 11.19 8.95 -19.63
CA THR A 152 10.32 8.82 -20.81
C THR A 152 9.01 8.09 -20.48
N HIS A 153 9.09 7.05 -19.64
CA HIS A 153 7.93 6.24 -19.26
C HIS A 153 7.42 6.63 -17.86
N PHE A 154 7.09 7.92 -17.70
CA PHE A 154 6.46 8.45 -16.50
C PHE A 154 5.29 7.59 -16.03
N CYS A 155 5.31 7.16 -14.76
CA CYS A 155 4.32 6.27 -14.14
C CYS A 155 4.12 4.93 -14.88
N GLY A 156 5.15 4.43 -15.59
CA GLY A 156 5.04 3.26 -16.46
C GLY A 156 4.56 1.99 -15.74
N PHE A 157 5.10 1.67 -14.58
CA PHE A 157 4.65 0.53 -13.79
C PHE A 157 3.18 0.68 -13.33
N GLY A 158 2.78 1.88 -12.91
CA GLY A 158 1.39 2.15 -12.55
C GLY A 158 0.42 1.90 -13.71
N ARG A 159 0.78 2.34 -14.92
CA ARG A 159 -0.01 2.07 -16.14
C ARG A 159 -0.10 0.57 -16.47
N GLN A 160 0.97 -0.19 -16.24
CA GLN A 160 0.96 -1.65 -16.41
C GLN A 160 -0.01 -2.33 -15.43
N VAL A 161 -0.01 -1.92 -14.15
CA VAL A 161 -0.95 -2.41 -13.13
C VAL A 161 -2.38 -2.06 -13.49
N ASP A 162 -2.64 -0.83 -13.92
CA ASP A 162 -3.96 -0.39 -14.34
C ASP A 162 -4.50 -1.19 -15.53
N ALA A 163 -3.68 -1.35 -16.57
CA ALA A 163 -4.04 -2.15 -17.74
C ALA A 163 -4.30 -3.62 -17.39
N TRP A 164 -3.55 -4.17 -16.43
CA TRP A 164 -3.75 -5.53 -15.94
C TRP A 164 -5.08 -5.67 -15.19
N LEU A 165 -5.39 -4.79 -14.25
CA LEU A 165 -6.65 -4.80 -13.51
C LEU A 165 -7.86 -4.71 -14.44
N GLN A 166 -7.79 -3.87 -15.48
CA GLN A 166 -8.83 -3.76 -16.50
C GLN A 166 -8.97 -5.05 -17.33
N ARG A 167 -7.86 -5.66 -17.74
CA ARG A 167 -7.89 -6.95 -18.45
C ARG A 167 -8.51 -8.07 -17.60
N CYS A 168 -8.33 -8.01 -16.30
CA CYS A 168 -8.93 -8.95 -15.34
C CYS A 168 -10.41 -8.64 -15.03
N GLY A 169 -11.01 -7.61 -15.65
CA GLY A 169 -12.42 -7.24 -15.48
C GLY A 169 -12.71 -6.35 -14.28
N ALA A 170 -11.69 -5.88 -13.53
CA ALA A 170 -11.90 -5.00 -12.40
C ALA A 170 -12.43 -3.63 -12.81
N THR A 171 -13.30 -3.05 -11.98
CA THR A 171 -13.94 -1.76 -12.23
C THR A 171 -13.18 -0.63 -11.56
N ARG A 172 -12.80 0.39 -12.33
CA ARG A 172 -12.13 1.58 -11.82
C ARG A 172 -13.11 2.46 -11.04
N LEU A 173 -12.73 2.92 -9.84
CA LEU A 173 -13.52 3.86 -9.02
C LEU A 173 -13.40 5.31 -9.52
N PHE A 174 -12.23 5.66 -10.02
CA PHE A 174 -11.89 6.98 -10.55
C PHE A 174 -10.70 6.84 -11.50
N ASP A 175 -10.43 7.87 -12.30
CA ASP A 175 -9.28 7.89 -13.20
C ASP A 175 -7.98 7.73 -12.44
N THR A 176 -7.04 6.94 -13.01
CA THR A 176 -5.71 6.76 -12.43
C THR A 176 -5.06 8.10 -12.14
N VAL A 177 -4.63 8.31 -10.92
CA VAL A 177 -3.92 9.52 -10.51
C VAL A 177 -2.44 9.31 -10.72
N GLU A 178 -1.86 10.04 -11.68
CA GLU A 178 -0.42 10.04 -11.94
C GLU A 178 0.22 11.25 -11.26
N MET A 179 1.33 11.03 -10.54
CA MET A 179 2.00 12.07 -9.77
C MET A 179 3.49 12.05 -9.90
N ASP A 180 4.06 13.24 -10.01
CA ASP A 180 5.49 13.46 -10.00
C ASP A 180 6.04 13.46 -8.56
N ASN A 181 7.25 12.94 -8.37
CA ASN A 181 7.94 12.92 -7.07
C ASN A 181 8.06 14.31 -6.41
N GLY A 182 8.05 15.39 -7.18
CA GLY A 182 8.06 16.77 -6.69
C GLY A 182 6.72 17.28 -6.12
N GLU A 183 5.60 16.57 -6.35
CA GLU A 183 4.24 17.00 -5.97
C GLU A 183 3.72 16.40 -4.67
N VAL A 184 4.60 15.87 -3.82
CA VAL A 184 4.26 15.08 -2.61
C VAL A 184 3.26 15.76 -1.67
N GLN A 185 3.31 17.07 -1.51
CA GLN A 185 2.36 17.81 -0.67
C GLN A 185 0.93 17.75 -1.22
N THR A 186 0.78 17.76 -2.53
CA THR A 186 -0.52 17.67 -3.21
C THR A 186 -1.12 16.26 -3.08
N VAL A 187 -0.27 15.22 -3.00
CA VAL A 187 -0.69 13.81 -2.80
C VAL A 187 -1.39 13.63 -1.46
N ALA A 188 -0.77 14.07 -0.38
CA ALA A 188 -1.34 13.94 0.95
C ALA A 188 -2.72 14.61 1.05
N GLN A 189 -2.93 15.72 0.33
CA GLN A 189 -4.24 16.36 0.23
C GLN A 189 -5.25 15.52 -0.58
N ARG A 190 -4.83 14.93 -1.69
CA ARG A 190 -5.70 14.09 -2.54
C ARG A 190 -6.04 12.75 -1.86
N VAL A 191 -5.08 12.13 -1.18
CA VAL A 191 -5.32 10.92 -0.39
C VAL A 191 -6.35 11.17 0.71
N ARG A 192 -6.37 12.35 1.32
CA ARG A 192 -7.41 12.74 2.29
C ARG A 192 -8.81 12.86 1.69
N LEU A 193 -8.91 13.10 0.38
CA LEU A 193 -10.19 13.15 -0.34
C LEU A 193 -10.67 11.77 -0.81
N TRP A 194 -9.80 10.76 -0.85
CA TRP A 194 -10.14 9.40 -1.26
C TRP A 194 -11.27 8.75 -0.45
N PRO A 195 -11.27 8.81 0.90
CA PRO A 195 -12.35 8.22 1.69
C PRO A 195 -13.73 8.75 1.33
N ALA A 196 -13.81 9.99 0.86
CA ALA A 196 -15.10 10.61 0.44
C ALA A 196 -15.60 10.12 -0.92
N THR A 197 -14.70 9.59 -1.77
CA THR A 197 -15.01 9.15 -3.14
C THR A 197 -15.22 7.64 -3.23
N ILE A 198 -14.81 6.88 -2.22
CA ILE A 198 -14.96 5.43 -2.20
C ILE A 198 -16.38 5.09 -1.73
N PRO A 199 -17.16 4.30 -2.49
CA PRO A 199 -18.46 3.81 -2.02
C PRO A 199 -18.20 2.75 -0.92
N LEU A 200 -18.03 3.21 0.31
CA LEU A 200 -17.60 2.40 1.46
C LEU A 200 -18.71 1.48 2.02
N ARG A 201 -19.95 1.61 1.52
CA ARG A 201 -21.04 0.70 1.89
C ARG A 201 -21.79 0.24 0.65
N PRO A 202 -22.10 -1.07 0.52
CA PRO A 202 -23.23 -1.44 -0.30
C PRO A 202 -24.43 -0.68 0.26
N GLN A 203 -25.06 0.18 -0.53
CA GLN A 203 -26.32 0.78 -0.14
C GLN A 203 -27.25 -0.38 0.22
N LYS A 204 -27.63 -0.45 1.49
CA LYS A 204 -28.70 -1.33 1.92
C LYS A 204 -29.89 -0.96 1.05
N PRO A 205 -30.52 -1.90 0.32
CA PRO A 205 -31.69 -1.58 -0.47
C PRO A 205 -32.67 -0.84 0.43
N THR A 206 -33.06 0.34 0.02
CA THR A 206 -34.03 1.17 0.73
C THR A 206 -35.27 0.30 0.87
N PRO A 207 -35.89 0.14 2.09
CA PRO A 207 -37.11 -0.61 2.25
C PRO A 207 -38.27 0.19 1.60
N GLY A 208 -38.41 0.04 0.29
CA GLY A 208 -39.37 0.79 -0.53
C GLY A 208 -39.50 0.27 -1.95
N ASP A 209 -38.65 -0.63 -2.40
CA ASP A 209 -38.63 -1.12 -3.78
C ASP A 209 -39.27 -2.52 -3.95
N GLU A 210 -39.95 -3.02 -2.91
CA GLU A 210 -40.65 -4.31 -2.91
C GLU A 210 -42.18 -4.16 -3.09
N THR A 211 -42.66 -3.14 -3.77
CA THR A 211 -44.07 -3.08 -4.10
C THR A 211 -44.29 -2.60 -5.52
N VAL A 212 -44.10 -3.45 -6.51
CA VAL A 212 -44.96 -3.53 -7.71
C VAL A 212 -44.59 -4.81 -8.49
N SER A 213 -44.96 -5.96 -8.02
CA SER A 213 -45.12 -7.16 -8.88
C SER A 213 -45.97 -8.20 -8.16
N SER A 214 -47.23 -7.83 -7.89
CA SER A 214 -48.25 -8.84 -7.58
C SER A 214 -49.61 -8.21 -7.91
N GLY A 215 -50.17 -8.59 -9.05
CA GLY A 215 -51.55 -8.22 -9.33
C GLY A 215 -51.90 -8.16 -10.81
N ALA A 216 -51.83 -9.26 -11.52
CA ALA A 216 -52.63 -9.47 -12.72
C ALA A 216 -52.78 -10.96 -13.05
N SER A 217 -53.54 -11.67 -12.28
CA SER A 217 -54.24 -12.89 -12.72
C SER A 217 -55.72 -12.65 -12.46
N GLY A 218 -56.32 -11.88 -13.33
CA GLY A 218 -57.78 -11.71 -13.47
C GLY A 218 -58.29 -12.76 -14.44
N HIS A 219 -58.96 -13.67 -13.96
CA HIS A 219 -60.21 -14.32 -14.30
C HIS A 219 -60.93 -13.70 -15.50
N LEU A 220 -61.16 -14.52 -16.54
CA LEU A 220 -62.28 -14.53 -17.46
C LEU A 220 -62.43 -15.99 -17.86
N GLY A 221 -63.47 -16.51 -17.58
CA GLY A 221 -64.77 -16.97 -17.82
C GLY A 221 -65.05 -17.50 -19.17
#